data_c3ac78c29d2e2b9b7b3250f2de77c027
#
_entry.id   c3ac78c29d2e2b9b7b3250f2de77c027
#
_cell.length_a   1.000
_cell.length_b   1.000
_cell.length_c   1.000
_cell.angle_alpha   90.00
_cell.angle_beta   90.00
_cell.angle_gamma   90.00
#
_symmetry.space_group_name_H-M   'P 1'
#
loop_
_entity.id
_entity.type
_entity.pdbx_description
1 polymer ?
#
loop_
_entity_poly.entity_id
_entity_poly.type
_entity_poly.pdbx_seq_one_letter_code
_entity_poly.pdbx_strand_id
1 'polypeptide(L)'
;VQYLAVAMRADPDNTLFKNTYKLIKDAGKLVTDAGNKLDRGESRLALESADKASANLRAVGADEKSAMFAEVDARRCVAHAQMRAFESALEHCARAAKAIGCYDDGSHDSEEEFKRSCDRADARVYARVMISRAEVHLRDDYPEGAVGDLRDAVERIAPNAERGSSEAARILEEARGKLHEAERAKHKHDNDRDHAKMLDLPENLAELSKDRRCDFVKKAYKKAALKWHPDKAAESGKLRAARKMNEMTEARDHVNERLGCVAPKKPDENDPRQQQRQHPHFRNFHGGFPGGGGFGGGGYQHQQRQRQYQRRPGGQRMHWEF
;
A
#
# COMPACT_ATOMS: atom_id res chain seq x y z
N VAL A 1 3.56 -15.49 24.59
CA VAL A 1 4.30 -16.77 24.66
C VAL A 1 5.22 -16.78 25.88
N GLN A 2 6.08 -15.74 26.09
CA GLN A 2 7.04 -15.70 27.22
C GLN A 2 6.37 -15.82 28.59
N TYR A 3 5.28 -15.07 28.85
CA TYR A 3 4.56 -15.12 30.11
C TYR A 3 3.92 -16.50 30.37
N LEU A 4 3.39 -17.15 29.32
CA LEU A 4 2.87 -18.52 29.44
C LEU A 4 3.98 -19.54 29.73
N ALA A 5 5.18 -19.35 29.17
CA ALA A 5 6.32 -20.19 29.49
C ALA A 5 6.77 -20.04 30.96
N VAL A 6 6.70 -18.81 31.51
CA VAL A 6 6.93 -18.57 32.94
C VAL A 6 5.84 -19.20 33.81
N ALA A 7 4.56 -18.99 33.45
CA ALA A 7 3.43 -19.58 34.17
C ALA A 7 3.48 -21.14 34.19
N MET A 8 3.87 -21.74 33.07
CA MET A 8 4.06 -23.23 33.00
C MET A 8 5.22 -23.74 33.84
N ARG A 9 6.25 -22.90 34.10
CA ARG A 9 7.32 -23.28 35.04
C ARG A 9 6.87 -23.19 36.49
N ALA A 10 5.99 -22.22 36.80
CA ALA A 10 5.44 -22.04 38.14
C ALA A 10 4.39 -23.11 38.50
N ASP A 11 3.58 -23.52 37.52
CA ASP A 11 2.55 -24.54 37.66
C ASP A 11 2.63 -25.52 36.46
N PRO A 12 3.53 -26.54 36.55
CA PRO A 12 3.76 -27.46 35.44
C PRO A 12 2.56 -28.37 35.12
N ASP A 13 1.64 -28.58 36.04
CA ASP A 13 0.50 -29.47 35.87
C ASP A 13 -0.74 -28.77 35.33
N ASN A 14 -0.70 -27.46 35.16
CA ASN A 14 -1.80 -26.69 34.64
C ASN A 14 -2.06 -27.00 33.18
N THR A 15 -3.10 -27.78 32.93
CA THR A 15 -3.50 -28.20 31.58
C THR A 15 -3.96 -27.03 30.71
N LEU A 16 -4.56 -26.00 31.31
CA LEU A 16 -4.99 -24.79 30.58
C LEU A 16 -3.77 -24.02 29.99
N PHE A 17 -2.73 -23.82 30.81
CA PHE A 17 -1.52 -23.12 30.33
C PHE A 17 -0.82 -23.93 29.24
N LYS A 18 -0.72 -25.26 29.38
CA LYS A 18 -0.13 -26.15 28.36
C LYS A 18 -0.90 -26.08 27.05
N ASN A 19 -2.22 -26.15 27.09
CA ASN A 19 -3.08 -26.14 25.91
C ASN A 19 -3.02 -24.78 25.22
N THR A 20 -3.13 -23.69 25.98
CA THR A 20 -3.00 -22.31 25.45
C THR A 20 -1.64 -22.09 24.78
N TYR A 21 -0.56 -22.49 25.45
CA TYR A 21 0.80 -22.39 24.87
C TYR A 21 0.92 -23.17 23.56
N LYS A 22 0.41 -24.41 23.54
CA LYS A 22 0.42 -25.26 22.34
C LYS A 22 -0.32 -24.61 21.18
N LEU A 23 -1.54 -24.13 21.41
CA LEU A 23 -2.36 -23.50 20.37
C LEU A 23 -1.70 -22.23 19.79
N ILE A 24 -1.12 -21.38 20.64
CA ILE A 24 -0.41 -20.17 20.18
C ILE A 24 0.85 -20.56 19.39
N LYS A 25 1.61 -21.53 19.85
CA LYS A 25 2.82 -22.01 19.15
C LYS A 25 2.46 -22.62 17.78
N ASP A 26 1.39 -23.39 17.74
CA ASP A 26 0.92 -24.03 16.49
C ASP A 26 0.33 -22.97 15.54
N ALA A 27 -0.35 -21.93 16.04
CA ALA A 27 -0.75 -20.79 15.21
C ALA A 27 0.46 -20.10 14.55
N GLY A 28 1.54 -19.84 15.29
CA GLY A 28 2.77 -19.28 14.74
C GLY A 28 3.40 -20.14 13.64
N LYS A 29 3.42 -21.48 13.82
CA LYS A 29 3.89 -22.41 12.78
C LYS A 29 3.00 -22.38 11.53
N LEU A 30 1.68 -22.30 11.71
CA LEU A 30 0.72 -22.24 10.61
C LEU A 30 0.86 -20.91 9.80
N VAL A 31 1.14 -19.80 10.47
CA VAL A 31 1.44 -18.52 9.79
C VAL A 31 2.72 -18.62 8.95
N THR A 32 3.75 -19.27 9.48
CA THR A 32 5.01 -19.52 8.74
C THR A 32 4.76 -20.48 7.57
N ASP A 33 4.01 -21.54 7.76
CA ASP A 33 3.64 -22.49 6.71
C ASP A 33 2.81 -21.82 5.60
N ALA A 34 1.87 -20.94 5.97
CA ALA A 34 1.13 -20.14 4.99
C ALA A 34 2.08 -19.28 4.13
N GLY A 35 3.10 -18.64 4.73
CA GLY A 35 4.12 -17.91 4.00
C GLY A 35 4.87 -18.78 3.00
N ASN A 36 5.38 -19.92 3.44
CA ASN A 36 6.09 -20.87 2.59
C ASN A 36 5.24 -21.40 1.41
N LYS A 37 3.93 -21.55 1.62
CA LYS A 37 2.98 -21.93 0.57
C LYS A 37 2.76 -20.81 -0.44
N LEU A 38 2.69 -19.56 0.03
CA LEU A 38 2.61 -18.39 -0.86
C LEU A 38 3.84 -18.26 -1.75
N ASP A 39 5.03 -18.49 -1.20
CA ASP A 39 6.28 -18.46 -1.99
C ASP A 39 6.30 -19.52 -3.10
N ARG A 40 5.56 -20.64 -2.91
CA ARG A 40 5.38 -21.70 -3.91
C ARG A 40 4.18 -21.49 -4.83
N GLY A 41 3.40 -20.42 -4.63
CA GLY A 41 2.19 -20.15 -5.41
C GLY A 41 0.96 -20.98 -4.98
N GLU A 42 1.01 -21.67 -3.85
CA GLU A 42 -0.04 -22.55 -3.32
C GLU A 42 -1.08 -21.74 -2.51
N SER A 43 -1.68 -20.73 -3.11
CA SER A 43 -2.51 -19.72 -2.41
C SER A 43 -3.69 -20.31 -1.64
N ARG A 44 -4.37 -21.35 -2.19
CA ARG A 44 -5.49 -22.01 -1.49
C ARG A 44 -5.03 -22.72 -0.22
N LEU A 45 -3.91 -23.43 -0.29
CA LEU A 45 -3.34 -24.12 0.88
C LEU A 45 -2.81 -23.14 1.92
N ALA A 46 -2.32 -21.97 1.47
CA ALA A 46 -1.93 -20.89 2.36
C ALA A 46 -3.13 -20.33 3.14
N LEU A 47 -4.29 -20.13 2.48
CA LEU A 47 -5.53 -19.72 3.15
C LEU A 47 -5.98 -20.74 4.20
N GLU A 48 -5.95 -22.04 3.89
CA GLU A 48 -6.29 -23.08 4.87
C GLU A 48 -5.40 -23.03 6.11
N SER A 49 -4.08 -22.78 5.93
CA SER A 49 -3.15 -22.64 7.05
C SER A 49 -3.43 -21.37 7.86
N ALA A 50 -3.73 -20.25 7.19
CA ALA A 50 -4.10 -19.00 7.84
C ALA A 50 -5.43 -19.12 8.61
N ASP A 51 -6.42 -19.87 8.08
CA ASP A 51 -7.70 -20.10 8.73
C ASP A 51 -7.55 -20.98 9.98
N LYS A 52 -6.73 -22.03 9.91
CA LYS A 52 -6.38 -22.86 11.07
C LYS A 52 -5.65 -22.05 12.14
N ALA A 53 -4.72 -21.17 11.75
CA ALA A 53 -4.04 -20.27 12.67
C ALA A 53 -5.03 -19.35 13.39
N SER A 54 -5.93 -18.73 12.63
CA SER A 54 -7.00 -17.88 13.17
C SER A 54 -7.92 -18.63 14.14
N ALA A 55 -8.30 -19.87 13.82
CA ALA A 55 -9.11 -20.70 14.69
C ALA A 55 -8.40 -21.00 16.03
N ASN A 56 -7.11 -21.35 15.98
CA ASN A 56 -6.31 -21.58 17.20
C ASN A 56 -6.22 -20.31 18.07
N LEU A 57 -6.04 -19.14 17.46
CA LEU A 57 -5.98 -17.87 18.18
C LEU A 57 -7.31 -17.52 18.85
N ARG A 58 -8.44 -17.73 18.16
CA ARG A 58 -9.77 -17.53 18.74
C ARG A 58 -10.06 -18.50 19.86
N ALA A 59 -9.63 -19.75 19.75
CA ALA A 59 -9.81 -20.78 20.78
C ALA A 59 -9.11 -20.43 22.11
N VAL A 60 -8.05 -19.61 22.06
CA VAL A 60 -7.37 -19.11 23.27
C VAL A 60 -7.85 -17.72 23.71
N GLY A 61 -8.88 -17.16 23.06
CA GLY A 61 -9.41 -15.82 23.36
C GLY A 61 -8.44 -14.69 23.02
N ALA A 62 -7.56 -14.90 22.02
CA ALA A 62 -6.64 -13.85 21.60
C ALA A 62 -7.41 -12.66 21.01
N ASP A 63 -6.96 -11.44 21.34
CA ASP A 63 -7.52 -10.22 20.79
C ASP A 63 -7.26 -10.13 19.27
N GLU A 64 -8.31 -9.84 18.50
CA GLU A 64 -8.21 -9.65 17.05
C GLU A 64 -7.31 -8.45 16.68
N LYS A 65 -7.04 -7.54 17.61
CA LYS A 65 -6.06 -6.46 17.48
C LYS A 65 -4.63 -6.88 17.80
N SER A 66 -4.36 -8.18 17.89
CA SER A 66 -3.01 -8.67 18.17
C SER A 66 -2.14 -8.76 16.93
N ALA A 67 -0.83 -8.63 17.12
CA ALA A 67 0.17 -8.79 16.07
C ALA A 67 0.05 -10.12 15.30
N MET A 68 -0.38 -11.21 15.96
CA MET A 68 -0.56 -12.50 15.30
C MET A 68 -1.75 -12.51 14.35
N PHE A 69 -2.87 -11.88 14.70
CA PHE A 69 -3.99 -11.71 13.76
C PHE A 69 -3.60 -10.82 12.58
N ALA A 70 -2.80 -9.76 12.81
CA ALA A 70 -2.26 -8.96 11.73
C ALA A 70 -1.42 -9.79 10.75
N GLU A 71 -0.55 -10.67 11.24
CA GLU A 71 0.23 -11.57 10.39
C GLU A 71 -0.66 -12.59 9.64
N VAL A 72 -1.69 -13.15 10.27
CA VAL A 72 -2.66 -14.03 9.60
C VAL A 72 -3.35 -13.30 8.46
N ASP A 73 -3.87 -12.10 8.70
CA ASP A 73 -4.57 -11.32 7.67
C ASP A 73 -3.60 -10.82 6.58
N ALA A 74 -2.34 -10.54 6.90
CA ALA A 74 -1.31 -10.25 5.90
C ALA A 74 -1.08 -11.45 4.95
N ARG A 75 -1.08 -12.70 5.45
CA ARG A 75 -1.01 -13.90 4.59
C ARG A 75 -2.25 -14.08 3.72
N ARG A 76 -3.44 -13.86 4.27
CA ARG A 76 -4.69 -13.88 3.49
C ARG A 76 -4.69 -12.82 2.40
N CYS A 77 -4.21 -11.61 2.71
CA CYS A 77 -4.09 -10.51 1.77
C CYS A 77 -3.27 -10.93 0.52
N VAL A 78 -2.08 -11.50 0.71
CA VAL A 78 -1.23 -11.98 -0.39
C VAL A 78 -1.88 -13.15 -1.14
N ALA A 79 -2.48 -14.10 -0.43
CA ALA A 79 -3.15 -15.25 -1.04
C ALA A 79 -4.27 -14.83 -1.99
N HIS A 80 -5.14 -13.92 -1.56
CA HIS A 80 -6.21 -13.37 -2.39
C HIS A 80 -5.66 -12.58 -3.59
N ALA A 81 -4.57 -11.84 -3.42
CA ALA A 81 -3.92 -11.14 -4.53
C ALA A 81 -3.36 -12.09 -5.58
N GLN A 82 -2.73 -13.20 -5.17
CA GLN A 82 -2.26 -14.24 -6.09
C GLN A 82 -3.40 -14.88 -6.87
N MET A 83 -4.58 -14.99 -6.27
CA MET A 83 -5.81 -15.47 -6.93
C MET A 83 -6.55 -14.38 -7.72
N ARG A 84 -5.98 -13.16 -7.82
CA ARG A 84 -6.57 -11.98 -8.47
C ARG A 84 -7.89 -11.48 -7.84
N ALA A 85 -8.16 -11.88 -6.61
CA ALA A 85 -9.29 -11.39 -5.82
C ALA A 85 -8.88 -10.10 -5.06
N PHE A 86 -8.62 -9.01 -5.79
CA PHE A 86 -8.00 -7.81 -5.25
C PHE A 86 -8.84 -7.09 -4.19
N GLU A 87 -10.17 -7.13 -4.29
CA GLU A 87 -11.05 -6.53 -3.29
C GLU A 87 -10.90 -7.23 -1.94
N SER A 88 -10.99 -8.58 -1.95
CA SER A 88 -10.76 -9.38 -0.74
C SER A 88 -9.33 -9.23 -0.23
N ALA A 89 -8.34 -9.13 -1.12
CA ALA A 89 -6.96 -8.90 -0.72
C ALA A 89 -6.81 -7.58 0.05
N LEU A 90 -7.32 -6.49 -0.48
CA LEU A 90 -7.23 -5.17 0.16
C LEU A 90 -8.00 -5.11 1.47
N GLU A 91 -9.14 -5.81 1.58
CA GLU A 91 -9.89 -5.95 2.83
C GLU A 91 -9.06 -6.64 3.93
N HIS A 92 -8.38 -7.74 3.59
CA HIS A 92 -7.49 -8.42 4.53
C HIS A 92 -6.27 -7.58 4.89
N CYS A 93 -5.67 -6.86 3.92
CA CYS A 93 -4.60 -5.92 4.21
C CYS A 93 -5.05 -4.79 5.15
N ALA A 94 -6.25 -4.25 4.95
CA ALA A 94 -6.82 -3.23 5.84
C ALA A 94 -7.04 -3.78 7.25
N ARG A 95 -7.55 -5.02 7.39
CA ARG A 95 -7.69 -5.67 8.70
C ARG A 95 -6.34 -5.87 9.39
N ALA A 96 -5.32 -6.30 8.65
CA ALA A 96 -3.97 -6.44 9.18
C ALA A 96 -3.42 -5.11 9.70
N ALA A 97 -3.57 -4.03 8.92
CA ALA A 97 -3.15 -2.69 9.32
C ALA A 97 -3.95 -2.17 10.53
N LYS A 98 -5.27 -2.43 10.59
CA LYS A 98 -6.13 -2.09 11.72
C LYS A 98 -5.72 -2.82 13.00
N ALA A 99 -5.37 -4.10 12.91
CA ALA A 99 -4.94 -4.91 14.05
C ALA A 99 -3.66 -4.38 14.70
N ILE A 100 -2.79 -3.70 13.95
CA ILE A 100 -1.58 -3.05 14.47
C ILE A 100 -1.76 -1.56 14.77
N GLY A 101 -2.98 -1.02 14.65
CA GLY A 101 -3.26 0.40 14.89
C GLY A 101 -2.74 1.35 13.80
N CYS A 102 -2.49 0.84 12.60
CA CYS A 102 -1.95 1.61 11.46
C CYS A 102 -2.94 1.67 10.28
N TYR A 103 -4.21 1.77 10.59
CA TYR A 103 -5.26 1.96 9.59
C TYR A 103 -6.09 3.19 9.97
N ASP A 104 -6.13 4.17 9.09
CA ASP A 104 -6.97 5.34 9.27
C ASP A 104 -8.38 5.02 8.75
N ASP A 105 -9.28 4.74 9.66
CA ASP A 105 -10.72 4.55 9.40
C ASP A 105 -11.56 5.77 9.80
N GLY A 106 -10.90 6.89 10.05
CA GLY A 106 -11.54 8.12 10.54
C GLY A 106 -11.91 8.06 12.03
N SER A 107 -11.46 7.05 12.77
CA SER A 107 -11.69 6.91 14.21
C SER A 107 -10.69 7.69 15.07
N HIS A 108 -9.64 8.22 14.45
CA HIS A 108 -8.63 9.04 15.12
C HIS A 108 -9.04 10.52 15.09
N ASP A 109 -8.95 11.19 16.23
CA ASP A 109 -9.32 12.61 16.35
C ASP A 109 -8.34 13.54 15.61
N SER A 110 -7.13 13.06 15.29
CA SER A 110 -6.12 13.82 14.56
C SER A 110 -5.10 12.90 13.84
N GLU A 111 -4.45 13.46 12.80
CA GLU A 111 -3.33 12.80 12.09
C GLU A 111 -2.18 12.46 13.06
N GLU A 112 -1.94 13.28 14.08
CA GLU A 112 -0.91 13.03 15.09
C GLU A 112 -1.25 11.85 16.00
N GLU A 113 -2.53 11.65 16.32
CA GLU A 113 -2.98 10.51 17.11
C GLU A 113 -2.84 9.22 16.32
N PHE A 114 -3.25 9.21 15.06
CA PHE A 114 -3.04 8.11 14.13
C PHE A 114 -1.56 7.75 14.05
N LYS A 115 -0.68 8.74 13.82
CA LYS A 115 0.77 8.53 13.77
C LYS A 115 1.30 7.92 15.06
N ARG A 116 0.91 8.43 16.21
CA ARG A 116 1.30 7.89 17.53
C ARG A 116 0.82 6.45 17.75
N SER A 117 -0.39 6.12 17.28
CA SER A 117 -0.92 4.76 17.34
C SER A 117 -0.07 3.81 16.49
N CYS A 118 0.20 4.21 15.25
CA CYS A 118 1.02 3.44 14.33
C CYS A 118 2.46 3.30 14.84
N ASP A 119 3.05 4.32 15.47
CA ASP A 119 4.41 4.30 16.03
C ASP A 119 4.58 3.30 17.19
N ARG A 120 3.51 2.90 17.86
CA ARG A 120 3.53 1.87 18.91
C ARG A 120 3.57 0.45 18.37
N ALA A 121 3.25 0.24 17.10
CA ALA A 121 3.25 -1.09 16.50
C ALA A 121 4.67 -1.69 16.48
N ASP A 122 4.75 -3.02 16.64
CA ASP A 122 6.03 -3.72 16.45
C ASP A 122 6.51 -3.50 15.02
N ALA A 123 7.71 -2.92 14.88
CA ALA A 123 8.27 -2.57 13.59
C ALA A 123 8.40 -3.75 12.62
N ARG A 124 8.59 -4.98 13.13
CA ARG A 124 8.68 -6.19 12.31
C ARG A 124 7.32 -6.58 11.74
N VAL A 125 6.28 -6.54 12.57
CA VAL A 125 4.90 -6.84 12.13
C VAL A 125 4.43 -5.77 11.16
N TYR A 126 4.69 -4.49 11.48
CA TYR A 126 4.40 -3.38 10.58
C TYR A 126 5.05 -3.58 9.19
N ALA A 127 6.36 -3.83 9.16
CA ALA A 127 7.07 -4.02 7.91
C ALA A 127 6.51 -5.19 7.09
N ARG A 128 6.17 -6.32 7.73
CA ARG A 128 5.54 -7.47 7.05
C ARG A 128 4.17 -7.15 6.48
N VAL A 129 3.34 -6.39 7.20
CA VAL A 129 2.03 -5.93 6.70
C VAL A 129 2.21 -5.03 5.48
N MET A 130 3.14 -4.06 5.54
CA MET A 130 3.41 -3.16 4.41
C MET A 130 4.00 -3.91 3.21
N ILE A 131 4.93 -4.84 3.41
CA ILE A 131 5.45 -5.72 2.35
C ILE A 131 4.32 -6.51 1.68
N SER A 132 3.39 -7.06 2.48
CA SER A 132 2.24 -7.81 1.95
C SER A 132 1.30 -6.92 1.15
N ARG A 133 1.03 -5.70 1.60
CA ARG A 133 0.20 -4.72 0.88
C ARG A 133 0.86 -4.26 -0.41
N ALA A 134 2.16 -4.03 -0.38
CA ALA A 134 2.95 -3.68 -1.57
C ALA A 134 2.88 -4.78 -2.65
N GLU A 135 2.90 -6.05 -2.26
CA GLU A 135 2.74 -7.16 -3.20
C GLU A 135 1.36 -7.15 -3.87
N VAL A 136 0.30 -6.83 -3.13
CA VAL A 136 -1.04 -6.61 -3.72
C VAL A 136 -1.01 -5.48 -4.72
N HIS A 137 -0.40 -4.35 -4.37
CA HIS A 137 -0.29 -3.19 -5.25
C HIS A 137 0.46 -3.51 -6.54
N LEU A 138 1.57 -4.24 -6.46
CA LEU A 138 2.31 -4.66 -7.66
C LEU A 138 1.48 -5.57 -8.56
N ARG A 139 0.72 -6.50 -7.99
CA ARG A 139 -0.16 -7.40 -8.74
C ARG A 139 -1.39 -6.73 -9.31
N ASP A 140 -1.85 -5.63 -8.71
CA ASP A 140 -2.96 -4.79 -9.16
C ASP A 140 -2.51 -3.65 -10.08
N ASP A 141 -1.28 -3.73 -10.60
CA ASP A 141 -0.70 -2.72 -11.49
C ASP A 141 -0.70 -1.30 -10.88
N TYR A 142 -0.31 -1.23 -9.59
CA TYR A 142 -0.15 0.02 -8.85
C TYR A 142 1.23 0.13 -8.19
N PRO A 143 2.28 0.27 -8.98
CA PRO A 143 3.64 0.30 -8.45
C PRO A 143 3.94 1.51 -7.56
N GLU A 144 3.24 2.62 -7.73
CA GLU A 144 3.40 3.80 -6.85
C GLU A 144 3.02 3.50 -5.40
N GLY A 145 1.87 2.83 -5.19
CA GLY A 145 1.45 2.40 -3.85
C GLY A 145 2.44 1.41 -3.25
N ALA A 146 2.95 0.48 -4.05
CA ALA A 146 3.96 -0.46 -3.60
C ALA A 146 5.26 0.22 -3.16
N VAL A 147 5.73 1.23 -3.92
CA VAL A 147 6.93 2.01 -3.55
C VAL A 147 6.71 2.76 -2.23
N GLY A 148 5.53 3.36 -2.02
CA GLY A 148 5.19 4.02 -0.76
C GLY A 148 5.27 3.07 0.43
N ASP A 149 4.54 1.96 0.36
CA ASP A 149 4.50 0.95 1.42
C ASP A 149 5.88 0.37 1.76
N LEU A 150 6.69 0.10 0.74
CA LEU A 150 8.02 -0.49 0.95
C LEU A 150 9.03 0.52 1.51
N ARG A 151 8.92 1.80 1.18
CA ARG A 151 9.73 2.85 1.80
C ARG A 151 9.40 2.99 3.28
N ASP A 152 8.12 3.01 3.63
CA ASP A 152 7.68 3.05 5.02
C ASP A 152 8.15 1.82 5.79
N ALA A 153 8.08 0.62 5.18
CA ALA A 153 8.59 -0.61 5.78
C ALA A 153 10.09 -0.54 6.04
N VAL A 154 10.90 -0.08 5.07
CA VAL A 154 12.35 0.06 5.18
C VAL A 154 12.72 1.06 6.26
N GLU A 155 12.10 2.25 6.27
CA GLU A 155 12.37 3.30 7.24
C GLU A 155 12.11 2.82 8.67
N ARG A 156 11.03 2.08 8.86
CA ARG A 156 10.61 1.67 10.19
C ARG A 156 11.38 0.48 10.74
N ILE A 157 11.82 -0.47 9.89
CA ILE A 157 12.55 -1.66 10.35
C ILE A 157 14.06 -1.44 10.49
N ALA A 158 14.63 -0.46 9.75
CA ALA A 158 16.05 -0.22 9.72
C ALA A 158 16.69 -0.03 11.12
N PRO A 159 16.12 0.77 12.05
CA PRO A 159 16.71 0.95 13.37
C PRO A 159 16.81 -0.36 14.18
N ASN A 160 15.88 -1.30 13.97
CA ASN A 160 15.90 -2.59 14.67
C ASN A 160 16.97 -3.53 14.10
N ALA A 161 17.22 -3.48 12.81
CA ALA A 161 18.30 -4.21 12.16
C ALA A 161 19.67 -3.68 12.61
N GLU A 162 19.85 -2.36 12.70
CA GLU A 162 21.06 -1.71 13.18
C GLU A 162 21.37 -2.05 14.65
N ARG A 163 20.36 -2.29 15.48
CA ARG A 163 20.51 -2.77 16.86
C ARG A 163 20.86 -4.25 16.98
N GLY A 164 21.13 -4.93 15.85
CA GLY A 164 21.61 -6.31 15.81
C GLY A 164 20.52 -7.38 15.81
N SER A 165 19.24 -7.03 15.53
CA SER A 165 18.19 -8.02 15.35
C SER A 165 18.34 -8.73 14.00
N SER A 166 18.72 -10.00 14.01
CA SER A 166 18.88 -10.83 12.81
C SER A 166 17.56 -11.00 12.02
N GLU A 167 16.42 -11.07 12.72
CA GLU A 167 15.10 -11.12 12.10
C GLU A 167 14.77 -9.80 11.41
N ALA A 168 15.01 -8.66 12.06
CA ALA A 168 14.81 -7.35 11.47
C ALA A 168 15.71 -7.12 10.25
N ALA A 169 16.97 -7.57 10.31
CA ALA A 169 17.90 -7.49 9.18
C ALA A 169 17.37 -8.26 7.96
N ARG A 170 16.82 -9.46 8.16
CA ARG A 170 16.22 -10.24 7.08
C ARG A 170 14.99 -9.56 6.48
N ILE A 171 14.11 -9.01 7.31
CA ILE A 171 12.92 -8.27 6.84
C ILE A 171 13.34 -7.01 6.08
N LEU A 172 14.36 -6.30 6.55
CA LEU A 172 14.91 -5.11 5.89
C LEU A 172 15.47 -5.44 4.51
N GLU A 173 16.22 -6.53 4.39
CA GLU A 173 16.76 -6.98 3.10
C GLU A 173 15.64 -7.36 2.13
N GLU A 174 14.61 -8.10 2.58
CA GLU A 174 13.42 -8.41 1.80
C GLU A 174 12.71 -7.14 1.32
N ALA A 175 12.47 -6.18 2.24
CA ALA A 175 11.80 -4.91 1.90
C ALA A 175 12.59 -4.10 0.87
N ARG A 176 13.93 -4.03 1.00
CA ARG A 176 14.80 -3.33 0.04
C ARG A 176 14.79 -3.99 -1.33
N GLY A 177 14.85 -5.31 -1.38
CA GLY A 177 14.77 -6.07 -2.63
C GLY A 177 13.46 -5.81 -3.38
N LYS A 178 12.32 -5.89 -2.67
CA LYS A 178 11.01 -5.60 -3.23
C LYS A 178 10.84 -4.12 -3.59
N LEU A 179 11.42 -3.18 -2.83
CA LEU A 179 11.41 -1.76 -3.16
C LEU A 179 12.10 -1.48 -4.50
N HIS A 180 13.26 -2.08 -4.72
CA HIS A 180 13.96 -1.94 -5.99
C HIS A 180 13.15 -2.53 -7.16
N GLU A 181 12.44 -3.65 -6.94
CA GLU A 181 11.52 -4.22 -7.93
C GLU A 181 10.34 -3.27 -8.21
N ALA A 182 9.73 -2.70 -7.17
CA ALA A 182 8.62 -1.77 -7.28
C ALA A 182 9.03 -0.46 -8.00
N GLU A 183 10.22 0.06 -7.73
CA GLU A 183 10.75 1.26 -8.42
C GLU A 183 10.98 1.00 -9.91
N ARG A 184 11.50 -0.18 -10.27
CA ARG A 184 11.62 -0.59 -11.68
C ARG A 184 10.25 -0.76 -12.35
N ALA A 185 9.30 -1.38 -11.65
CA ALA A 185 7.93 -1.53 -12.14
C ALA A 185 7.26 -0.18 -12.35
N LYS A 186 7.45 0.77 -11.41
CA LYS A 186 6.96 2.14 -11.54
C LYS A 186 7.55 2.84 -12.75
N HIS A 187 8.86 2.80 -12.91
CA HIS A 187 9.53 3.42 -14.06
C HIS A 187 9.03 2.85 -15.39
N LYS A 188 8.85 1.51 -15.46
CA LYS A 188 8.28 0.86 -16.64
C LYS A 188 6.83 1.31 -16.86
N HIS A 189 6.00 1.30 -15.82
CA HIS A 189 4.61 1.71 -15.89
C HIS A 189 4.47 3.17 -16.37
N ASP A 190 5.34 4.08 -15.90
CA ASP A 190 5.30 5.49 -16.28
C ASP A 190 5.76 5.71 -17.74
N ASN A 191 6.69 4.89 -18.25
CA ASN A 191 7.23 5.03 -19.60
C ASN A 191 6.42 4.27 -20.67
N ASP A 192 5.81 3.12 -20.32
CA ASP A 192 5.17 2.22 -21.26
C ASP A 192 3.63 2.35 -21.26
N ARG A 193 3.08 3.43 -20.70
CA ARG A 193 1.63 3.65 -20.67
C ARG A 193 1.04 3.76 -22.08
N ASP A 194 0.45 2.69 -22.56
CA ASP A 194 -0.37 2.72 -23.77
C ASP A 194 -1.81 3.11 -23.44
N HIS A 195 -2.07 4.41 -23.48
CA HIS A 195 -3.38 4.97 -23.17
C HIS A 195 -4.52 4.46 -24.10
N ALA A 196 -4.19 4.08 -25.34
CA ALA A 196 -5.18 3.51 -26.25
C ALA A 196 -5.57 2.10 -25.79
N LYS A 197 -4.59 1.29 -25.39
CA LYS A 197 -4.80 -0.07 -24.87
C LYS A 197 -5.52 -0.07 -23.52
N MET A 198 -5.24 0.91 -22.67
CA MET A 198 -5.95 1.08 -21.39
C MET A 198 -7.46 1.32 -21.59
N LEU A 199 -7.84 2.01 -22.66
CA LEU A 199 -9.24 2.26 -23.02
C LEU A 199 -9.85 1.17 -23.91
N ASP A 200 -9.13 0.07 -24.16
CA ASP A 200 -9.62 -1.01 -25.04
C ASP A 200 -10.00 -0.48 -26.44
N LEU A 201 -9.17 0.44 -26.99
CA LEU A 201 -9.38 1.02 -28.29
C LEU A 201 -8.81 0.14 -29.40
N PRO A 202 -9.45 0.08 -30.57
CA PRO A 202 -8.94 -0.72 -31.71
C PRO A 202 -7.63 -0.14 -32.26
N GLU A 203 -6.70 -1.01 -32.70
CA GLU A 203 -5.40 -0.62 -33.25
C GLU A 203 -5.51 0.25 -34.52
N ASN A 204 -6.53 0.03 -35.34
CA ASN A 204 -6.77 0.78 -36.57
C ASN A 204 -7.54 2.10 -36.36
N LEU A 205 -7.61 2.60 -35.13
CA LEU A 205 -8.37 3.83 -34.80
C LEU A 205 -7.88 5.04 -35.63
N ALA A 206 -6.58 5.11 -35.92
CA ALA A 206 -5.99 6.21 -36.70
C ALA A 206 -6.48 6.29 -38.15
N GLU A 207 -6.93 5.18 -38.72
CA GLU A 207 -7.43 5.08 -40.10
C GLU A 207 -8.87 5.59 -40.27
N LEU A 208 -9.59 5.73 -39.14
CA LEU A 208 -10.99 6.19 -39.16
C LEU A 208 -11.08 7.70 -39.32
N SER A 209 -12.23 8.17 -39.82
CA SER A 209 -12.52 9.60 -39.83
C SER A 209 -12.50 10.20 -38.43
N LYS A 210 -12.17 11.49 -38.32
CA LYS A 210 -12.05 12.20 -37.03
C LYS A 210 -13.29 11.97 -36.14
N ASP A 211 -14.48 12.11 -36.69
CA ASP A 211 -15.70 11.97 -35.90
C ASP A 211 -15.87 10.55 -35.35
N ARG A 212 -15.62 9.55 -36.21
CA ARG A 212 -15.72 8.13 -35.79
C ARG A 212 -14.69 7.79 -34.68
N ARG A 213 -13.42 8.20 -34.82
CA ARG A 213 -12.42 7.91 -33.79
C ARG A 213 -12.73 8.60 -32.47
N CYS A 214 -13.25 9.84 -32.49
CA CYS A 214 -13.66 10.53 -31.28
C CYS A 214 -14.88 9.87 -30.61
N ASP A 215 -15.81 9.38 -31.40
CA ASP A 215 -16.94 8.58 -30.89
C ASP A 215 -16.49 7.27 -30.25
N PHE A 216 -15.49 6.58 -30.81
CA PHE A 216 -14.91 5.38 -30.20
C PHE A 216 -14.30 5.69 -28.84
N VAL A 217 -13.47 6.73 -28.73
CA VAL A 217 -12.87 7.14 -27.45
C VAL A 217 -13.96 7.46 -26.40
N LYS A 218 -14.98 8.21 -26.79
CA LYS A 218 -16.11 8.55 -25.92
C LYS A 218 -16.87 7.31 -25.42
N LYS A 219 -17.15 6.35 -26.29
CA LYS A 219 -17.84 5.09 -25.94
C LYS A 219 -16.96 4.23 -25.03
N ALA A 220 -15.68 4.08 -25.35
CA ALA A 220 -14.71 3.33 -24.57
C ALA A 220 -14.56 3.89 -23.14
N TYR A 221 -14.37 5.21 -23.03
CA TYR A 221 -14.34 5.89 -21.74
C TYR A 221 -15.63 5.70 -20.94
N LYS A 222 -16.81 5.84 -21.58
CA LYS A 222 -18.09 5.60 -20.90
C LYS A 222 -18.20 4.17 -20.35
N LYS A 223 -17.74 3.17 -21.11
CA LYS A 223 -17.70 1.76 -20.68
C LYS A 223 -16.75 1.60 -19.47
N ALA A 224 -15.55 2.19 -19.53
CA ALA A 224 -14.58 2.16 -18.44
C ALA A 224 -15.12 2.88 -17.19
N ALA A 225 -15.74 4.05 -17.34
CA ALA A 225 -16.35 4.81 -16.25
C ALA A 225 -17.48 4.02 -15.54
N LEU A 226 -18.31 3.31 -16.31
CA LEU A 226 -19.36 2.46 -15.73
C LEU A 226 -18.79 1.28 -14.95
N LYS A 227 -17.64 0.74 -15.36
CA LYS A 227 -16.97 -0.38 -14.71
C LYS A 227 -16.24 0.05 -13.41
N TRP A 228 -15.60 1.22 -13.44
CA TRP A 228 -14.73 1.70 -12.36
C TRP A 228 -15.33 2.85 -11.55
N HIS A 229 -16.66 3.03 -11.61
CA HIS A 229 -17.31 4.07 -10.82
C HIS A 229 -17.24 3.74 -9.33
N PRO A 230 -16.70 4.63 -8.47
CA PRO A 230 -16.52 4.33 -7.03
C PRO A 230 -17.85 4.04 -6.31
N ASP A 231 -18.98 4.62 -6.75
CA ASP A 231 -20.31 4.35 -6.17
C ASP A 231 -20.81 2.91 -6.41
N LYS A 232 -20.24 2.21 -7.38
CA LYS A 232 -20.59 0.83 -7.69
C LYS A 232 -19.66 -0.19 -7.04
N ALA A 233 -18.55 0.27 -6.49
CA ALA A 233 -17.59 -0.56 -5.80
C ALA A 233 -18.03 -0.83 -4.35
N ALA A 234 -17.73 -2.03 -3.85
CA ALA A 234 -17.82 -2.28 -2.42
C ALA A 234 -16.90 -1.32 -1.64
N GLU A 235 -17.20 -1.07 -0.37
CA GLU A 235 -16.45 -0.11 0.45
C GLU A 235 -14.93 -0.34 0.41
N SER A 236 -14.51 -1.60 0.53
CA SER A 236 -13.11 -2.02 0.42
C SER A 236 -12.48 -1.77 -0.95
N GLY A 237 -13.30 -1.68 -2.01
CA GLY A 237 -12.87 -1.46 -3.40
C GLY A 237 -12.95 -0.02 -3.88
N LYS A 238 -13.54 0.91 -3.11
CA LYS A 238 -13.76 2.29 -3.56
C LYS A 238 -12.47 3.04 -3.93
N LEU A 239 -11.43 2.93 -3.12
CA LEU A 239 -10.13 3.55 -3.39
C LEU A 239 -9.50 3.03 -4.68
N ARG A 240 -9.59 1.70 -4.90
CA ARG A 240 -9.12 1.07 -6.12
C ARG A 240 -9.92 1.54 -7.34
N ALA A 241 -11.24 1.60 -7.22
CA ALA A 241 -12.13 2.08 -8.27
C ALA A 241 -11.87 3.55 -8.62
N ALA A 242 -11.71 4.42 -7.62
CA ALA A 242 -11.38 5.84 -7.82
C ALA A 242 -10.03 6.02 -8.54
N ARG A 243 -8.99 5.26 -8.15
CA ARG A 243 -7.70 5.26 -8.82
C ARG A 243 -7.82 4.84 -10.29
N LYS A 244 -8.47 3.71 -10.55
CA LYS A 244 -8.67 3.22 -11.92
C LYS A 244 -9.50 4.19 -12.76
N MET A 245 -10.47 4.86 -12.16
CA MET A 245 -11.25 5.90 -12.84
C MET A 245 -10.38 7.10 -13.23
N ASN A 246 -9.45 7.53 -12.36
CA ASN A 246 -8.50 8.61 -12.67
C ASN A 246 -7.56 8.20 -13.81
N GLU A 247 -6.99 6.98 -13.76
CA GLU A 247 -6.17 6.44 -14.85
C GLU A 247 -6.91 6.43 -16.19
N MET A 248 -8.20 6.02 -16.21
CA MET A 248 -9.02 6.04 -17.43
C MET A 248 -9.30 7.46 -17.91
N THR A 249 -9.44 8.42 -17.00
CA THR A 249 -9.65 9.84 -17.34
C THR A 249 -8.39 10.43 -17.98
N GLU A 250 -7.21 10.17 -17.42
CA GLU A 250 -5.94 10.58 -18.00
C GLU A 250 -5.71 9.95 -19.38
N ALA A 251 -5.98 8.65 -19.50
CA ALA A 251 -5.88 7.94 -20.79
C ALA A 251 -6.79 8.55 -21.86
N ARG A 252 -8.05 8.87 -21.52
CA ARG A 252 -8.97 9.56 -22.42
C ARG A 252 -8.42 10.91 -22.87
N ASP A 253 -7.93 11.71 -21.94
CA ASP A 253 -7.47 13.07 -22.25
C ASP A 253 -6.23 13.02 -23.14
N HIS A 254 -5.29 12.13 -22.88
CA HIS A 254 -4.11 11.89 -23.72
C HIS A 254 -4.49 11.42 -25.14
N VAL A 255 -5.40 10.45 -25.24
CA VAL A 255 -5.87 9.95 -26.55
C VAL A 255 -6.63 11.02 -27.31
N ASN A 256 -7.50 11.79 -26.65
CA ASN A 256 -8.23 12.89 -27.26
C ASN A 256 -7.30 13.97 -27.80
N GLU A 257 -6.27 14.34 -27.06
CA GLU A 257 -5.25 15.31 -27.50
C GLU A 257 -4.50 14.79 -28.75
N ARG A 258 -4.00 13.55 -28.69
CA ARG A 258 -3.25 12.91 -29.79
C ARG A 258 -4.10 12.76 -31.06
N LEU A 259 -5.39 12.48 -30.93
CA LEU A 259 -6.31 12.31 -32.06
C LEU A 259 -6.99 13.62 -32.50
N GLY A 260 -6.75 14.73 -31.81
CA GLY A 260 -7.38 16.01 -32.09
C GLY A 260 -8.88 16.04 -31.84
N CYS A 261 -9.39 15.21 -30.91
CA CYS A 261 -10.81 15.09 -30.58
C CYS A 261 -11.32 16.23 -29.68
N VAL A 262 -10.43 16.88 -28.96
CA VAL A 262 -10.73 18.09 -28.17
C VAL A 262 -9.81 19.19 -28.66
N ALA A 263 -10.35 20.37 -28.94
CA ALA A 263 -9.51 21.54 -29.20
C ALA A 263 -8.61 21.76 -27.98
N PRO A 264 -7.31 22.05 -28.15
CA PRO A 264 -6.45 22.36 -27.04
C PRO A 264 -7.10 23.48 -26.24
N LYS A 265 -7.40 23.23 -24.96
CA LYS A 265 -7.83 24.29 -24.04
C LYS A 265 -6.69 25.28 -24.00
N LYS A 266 -6.91 26.51 -24.47
CA LYS A 266 -6.00 27.60 -24.20
C LYS A 266 -5.81 27.62 -22.69
N PRO A 267 -4.55 27.67 -22.19
CA PRO A 267 -4.33 27.79 -20.76
C PRO A 267 -5.11 29.01 -20.29
N ASP A 268 -6.07 28.83 -19.40
CA ASP A 268 -6.68 29.95 -18.70
C ASP A 268 -5.58 30.57 -17.83
N GLU A 269 -5.01 31.69 -18.27
CA GLU A 269 -3.95 32.43 -17.56
C GLU A 269 -4.35 32.80 -16.12
N ASN A 270 -5.63 32.63 -15.74
CA ASN A 270 -6.19 33.01 -14.46
C ASN A 270 -6.85 31.85 -13.67
N ASP A 271 -6.61 30.58 -14.01
CA ASP A 271 -7.11 29.47 -13.21
C ASP A 271 -6.18 29.22 -12.00
N PRO A 272 -6.60 29.56 -10.76
CA PRO A 272 -5.80 29.31 -9.54
C PRO A 272 -5.44 27.83 -9.34
N ARG A 273 -6.14 26.91 -10.01
CA ARG A 273 -5.88 25.45 -9.92
C ARG A 273 -4.70 25.04 -10.80
N GLN A 274 -4.29 25.84 -11.81
CA GLN A 274 -3.13 25.55 -12.63
C GLN A 274 -1.81 25.87 -11.91
N GLN A 275 -1.80 26.82 -10.97
CA GLN A 275 -0.62 27.12 -10.15
C GLN A 275 -0.29 25.99 -9.18
N GLN A 276 -1.24 25.13 -8.80
CA GLN A 276 -1.00 23.93 -7.96
C GLN A 276 -0.51 22.71 -8.76
N ARG A 277 -0.69 22.66 -10.08
CA ARG A 277 -0.24 21.53 -10.92
C ARG A 277 1.24 21.63 -11.35
N GLN A 278 1.92 22.75 -11.11
CA GLN A 278 3.35 22.92 -11.42
C GLN A 278 4.29 22.36 -10.35
N HIS A 279 3.76 21.85 -9.24
CA HIS A 279 4.54 21.10 -8.26
C HIS A 279 4.01 19.68 -8.17
N PRO A 280 4.73 18.68 -8.73
CA PRO A 280 4.41 17.27 -8.49
C PRO A 280 4.91 16.88 -7.11
N HIS A 281 4.37 17.49 -6.06
CA HIS A 281 4.43 16.95 -4.72
C HIS A 281 3.18 16.09 -4.54
N PHE A 282 3.25 14.86 -5.01
CA PHE A 282 2.45 13.79 -4.44
C PHE A 282 2.87 13.61 -2.97
N ARG A 283 2.33 14.47 -2.13
CA ARG A 283 2.28 14.22 -0.71
C ARG A 283 1.15 13.23 -0.48
N ASN A 284 1.52 12.05 0.00
CA ASN A 284 0.76 11.08 0.77
C ASN A 284 -0.76 11.33 0.76
N PHE A 285 -1.45 10.63 -0.14
CA PHE A 285 -2.88 10.42 0.00
C PHE A 285 -3.09 9.37 1.11
N HIS A 286 -2.94 9.80 2.36
CA HIS A 286 -3.60 9.15 3.48
C HIS A 286 -5.05 9.57 3.38
N GLY A 287 -5.90 8.59 3.03
CA GLY A 287 -7.31 8.79 2.75
C GLY A 287 -8.04 9.42 3.94
N GLY A 288 -8.48 10.62 3.75
CA GLY A 288 -9.55 11.21 4.52
C GLY A 288 -10.63 11.67 3.56
N PHE A 289 -11.79 11.05 3.59
CA PHE A 289 -12.97 11.54 2.93
C PHE A 289 -13.47 12.78 3.66
N PRO A 290 -13.74 13.92 3.01
CA PRO A 290 -14.47 15.01 3.66
C PRO A 290 -15.97 14.74 3.57
N GLY A 291 -16.53 14.19 4.64
CA GLY A 291 -17.96 14.35 4.97
C GLY A 291 -18.18 15.76 5.50
N GLY A 292 -18.99 16.51 4.81
CA GLY A 292 -19.59 17.80 4.93
C GLY A 292 -19.41 18.66 6.20
N GLY A 293 -19.31 19.97 5.96
CA GLY A 293 -19.78 20.99 6.93
C GLY A 293 -18.77 22.03 7.33
N GLY A 294 -18.78 23.13 6.66
CA GLY A 294 -18.82 24.53 7.04
C GLY A 294 -17.84 25.13 8.06
N PHE A 295 -17.38 26.31 7.66
CA PHE A 295 -17.01 27.50 8.44
C PHE A 295 -15.58 27.67 8.98
N GLY A 296 -14.97 28.79 8.57
CA GLY A 296 -14.19 29.66 9.47
C GLY A 296 -12.73 29.87 9.04
N GLY A 297 -12.48 31.09 8.53
CA GLY A 297 -11.18 31.59 8.14
C GLY A 297 -10.16 31.68 9.28
N GLY A 298 -8.89 31.69 8.89
CA GLY A 298 -7.79 32.00 9.80
C GLY A 298 -6.47 31.93 9.05
N GLY A 299 -5.99 33.08 8.54
CA GLY A 299 -4.70 33.20 7.90
C GLY A 299 -3.57 33.02 8.91
N TYR A 300 -2.59 32.21 8.53
CA TYR A 300 -1.27 32.23 9.17
C TYR A 300 -0.18 32.38 8.12
N GLN A 301 0.52 33.51 8.22
CA GLN A 301 1.75 33.81 7.50
C GLN A 301 2.84 32.80 7.87
N HIS A 302 3.38 32.09 6.90
CA HIS A 302 4.56 31.26 7.09
C HIS A 302 5.81 32.03 6.60
N GLN A 303 6.61 32.49 7.57
CA GLN A 303 7.93 33.07 7.33
C GLN A 303 8.87 32.02 6.74
N GLN A 304 9.36 32.29 5.54
CA GLN A 304 10.47 31.57 4.89
C GLN A 304 11.77 31.85 5.67
N ARG A 305 12.35 30.83 6.28
CA ARG A 305 13.77 30.84 6.66
C ARG A 305 14.60 30.19 5.55
N GLN A 306 15.25 31.00 4.76
CA GLN A 306 16.34 30.59 3.87
C GLN A 306 17.54 30.16 4.72
N ARG A 307 17.97 28.91 4.63
CA ARG A 307 19.29 28.48 5.06
C ARG A 307 20.22 28.46 3.86
N GLN A 308 21.13 29.43 3.81
CA GLN A 308 22.28 29.47 2.92
C GLN A 308 23.26 28.35 3.28
N TYR A 309 23.54 27.44 2.35
CA TYR A 309 24.67 26.52 2.45
C TYR A 309 25.92 27.25 1.97
N GLN A 310 26.78 27.62 2.91
CA GLN A 310 28.16 28.06 2.62
C GLN A 310 29.00 26.88 2.18
N ARG A 311 29.51 26.94 0.97
CA ARG A 311 30.60 26.10 0.46
C ARG A 311 31.89 26.39 1.24
N ARG A 312 32.50 25.38 1.82
CA ARG A 312 33.90 25.41 2.26
C ARG A 312 34.78 24.81 1.16
N PRO A 313 35.87 25.47 0.77
CA PRO A 313 36.86 24.87 -0.11
C PRO A 313 38.03 24.29 0.72
N GLY A 314 38.60 23.19 0.23
CA GLY A 314 39.96 22.81 0.44
C GLY A 314 40.22 21.79 1.56
N GLY A 315 40.85 20.68 1.21
CA GLY A 315 41.49 19.79 2.19
C GLY A 315 41.83 18.41 1.63
N GLN A 316 42.94 18.32 0.90
CA GLN A 316 43.98 17.26 0.90
C GLN A 316 43.56 15.77 0.78
N ARG A 317 44.00 15.19 -0.33
CA ARG A 317 44.19 13.75 -0.56
C ARG A 317 45.16 13.19 0.47
N MET A 318 44.80 12.15 1.17
CA MET A 318 45.74 11.21 1.75
C MET A 318 45.71 9.90 0.99
N HIS A 319 46.89 9.55 0.48
CA HIS A 319 47.29 8.27 -0.10
C HIS A 319 47.49 7.30 1.06
N TRP A 320 46.88 6.12 1.00
CA TRP A 320 47.33 4.95 1.79
C TRP A 320 47.57 3.80 0.83
N GLU A 321 48.84 3.46 0.65
CA GLU A 321 49.31 2.15 0.26
C GLU A 321 49.23 1.25 1.51
N PHE A 322 48.59 0.11 1.40
CA PHE A 322 49.02 -1.25 1.67
C PHE A 322 47.86 -2.20 1.47
#